data_55df3ee288025da248538ef33ffe6fca
#
_entry.id   55df3ee288025da248538ef33ffe6fca
#
_cell.length_a   1.000
_cell.length_b   1.000
_cell.length_c   1.000
_cell.angle_alpha   90.00
_cell.angle_beta   90.00
_cell.angle_gamma   90.00
#
_symmetry.space_group_name_H-M   'P 1'
#
loop_
_entity.id
_entity.type
_entity.pdbx_description
1 polymer ?
#
loop_
_entity_poly.entity_id
_entity_poly.type
_entity_poly.pdbx_seq_one_letter_code
_entity_poly.pdbx_strand_id
1 'polypeptide(L)' 'MYEYKFVETSLGGLFSPSTYKETINSYAVDGWKLVQVLPLEYNGYGKPKSYEIIFERPVLEGKSEV' A
#
# COMPACT_ATOMS: atom_id res chain seq x y z
N MET A 1 -19.97 0.69 -0.03
CA MET A 1 -19.02 -0.24 0.61
C MET A 1 -17.67 -0.19 -0.08
N TYR A 2 -16.61 -0.38 0.67
CA TYR A 2 -15.27 -0.32 0.13
C TYR A 2 -14.53 -1.61 0.42
N GLU A 3 -13.61 -1.97 -0.45
CA GLU A 3 -12.69 -3.05 -0.17
C GLU A 3 -11.31 -2.46 0.03
N TYR A 4 -10.47 -3.16 0.77
CA TYR A 4 -9.15 -2.65 1.14
C TYR A 4 -8.07 -3.64 0.73
N LYS A 5 -6.91 -3.10 0.40
CA LYS A 5 -5.77 -3.91 0.06
C LYS A 5 -4.58 -3.43 0.87
N PHE A 6 -3.85 -4.38 1.45
CA PHE A 6 -2.69 -4.09 2.29
C PHE A 6 -1.46 -4.62 1.60
N VAL A 7 -0.54 -3.72 1.29
CA VAL A 7 0.67 -4.08 0.55
C VAL A 7 1.87 -3.73 1.41
N GLU A 8 2.65 -4.73 1.78
CA GLU A 8 3.82 -4.51 2.59
C GLU A 8 5.03 -4.37 1.70
N THR A 9 5.85 -3.34 1.93
CA THR A 9 7.06 -3.11 1.17
C THR A 9 8.23 -3.04 2.13
N SER A 10 9.34 -3.58 1.72
CA SER A 10 10.53 -3.61 2.54
C SER A 10 11.48 -2.49 2.13
N LEU A 11 12.23 -1.98 3.09
CA LEU A 11 13.23 -0.98 2.79
C LEU A 11 14.55 -1.60 2.40
N GLY A 12 14.61 -2.91 2.26
CA GLY A 12 15.86 -3.58 1.98
C GLY A 12 16.44 -3.22 0.65
N GLY A 13 17.05 -2.11 0.56
CA GLY A 13 17.81 -1.73 -0.61
C GLY A 13 17.02 -1.43 -1.86
N LEU A 14 15.89 -2.02 -2.00
CA LEU A 14 15.11 -1.82 -3.22
C LEU A 14 14.03 -0.78 -3.09
N PHE A 15 13.68 -0.45 -1.88
CA PHE A 15 12.60 0.50 -1.67
C PHE A 15 13.18 1.91 -1.71
N SER A 16 12.81 2.67 -2.71
CA SER A 16 13.25 4.05 -2.85
C SER A 16 12.02 4.91 -3.04
N PRO A 17 12.17 6.22 -2.95
CA PRO A 17 11.01 7.09 -3.18
C PRO A 17 10.35 6.87 -4.53
N SER A 18 11.14 6.62 -5.57
CA SER A 18 10.54 6.40 -6.87
C SER A 18 9.83 5.06 -6.92
N THR A 19 10.37 4.06 -6.25
CA THR A 19 9.75 2.74 -6.25
C THR A 19 8.39 2.76 -5.57
N TYR A 20 8.29 3.46 -4.44
CA TYR A 20 7.00 3.44 -3.76
C TYR A 20 5.98 4.26 -4.52
N LYS A 21 6.40 5.30 -5.22
CA LYS A 21 5.47 6.05 -6.05
C LYS A 21 4.97 5.21 -7.21
N GLU A 22 5.85 4.39 -7.80
CA GLU A 22 5.43 3.51 -8.86
C GLU A 22 4.44 2.47 -8.36
N THR A 23 4.67 1.97 -7.15
CA THR A 23 3.75 1.02 -6.57
C THR A 23 2.37 1.64 -6.39
N ILE A 24 2.32 2.83 -5.83
CA ILE A 24 1.05 3.51 -5.62
C ILE A 24 0.36 3.74 -6.95
N ASN A 25 1.11 4.20 -7.95
CA ASN A 25 0.51 4.50 -9.25
C ASN A 25 0.00 3.25 -9.94
N SER A 26 0.71 2.14 -9.78
CA SER A 26 0.27 0.90 -10.43
C SER A 26 -1.06 0.42 -9.86
N TYR A 27 -1.26 0.60 -8.57
CA TYR A 27 -2.56 0.23 -7.99
C TYR A 27 -3.62 1.25 -8.35
N ALA A 28 -3.24 2.52 -8.50
CA ALA A 28 -4.20 3.55 -8.87
C ALA A 28 -4.80 3.29 -10.25
N VAL A 29 -4.02 2.71 -11.14
CA VAL A 29 -4.52 2.36 -12.48
C VAL A 29 -5.67 1.38 -12.37
N ASP A 30 -5.65 0.53 -11.35
CA ASP A 30 -6.71 -0.45 -11.14
C ASP A 30 -7.83 0.09 -10.27
N GLY A 31 -7.82 1.38 -10.01
CA GLY A 31 -8.91 1.99 -9.24
C GLY A 31 -8.66 2.07 -7.75
N TRP A 32 -7.49 1.64 -7.29
CA TRP A 32 -7.19 1.70 -5.86
C TRP A 32 -6.75 3.09 -5.46
N LYS A 33 -7.25 3.54 -4.31
CA LYS A 33 -6.93 4.86 -3.80
C LYS A 33 -6.09 4.70 -2.55
N LEU A 34 -5.02 5.47 -2.45
CA LEU A 34 -4.15 5.41 -1.29
C LEU A 34 -4.87 5.96 -0.07
N VAL A 35 -4.87 5.20 1.00
CA VAL A 35 -5.46 5.63 2.26
C VAL A 35 -4.38 6.08 3.23
N GLN A 36 -3.37 5.24 3.42
CA GLN A 36 -2.38 5.53 4.43
C GLN A 36 -1.15 4.65 4.21
N VAL A 37 -0.01 5.13 4.69
CA VAL A 37 1.22 4.35 4.71
C VAL A 37 1.65 4.26 6.16
N LEU A 38 1.81 3.04 6.66
CA LEU A 38 2.18 2.80 8.05
C LEU A 38 3.58 2.21 8.13
N PRO A 39 4.45 2.76 8.96
CA PRO A 39 5.74 2.12 9.17
C PRO A 39 5.57 0.87 10.02
N LEU A 40 6.32 -0.15 9.68
CA LEU A 40 6.30 -1.41 10.40
C LEU A 40 7.71 -1.67 10.91
N GLU A 41 7.81 -2.31 12.05
CA GLU A 41 9.09 -2.76 12.59
C GLU A 41 10.19 -1.72 12.47
N TYR A 42 10.74 -1.31 13.56
CA TYR A 42 11.82 -0.33 13.58
C TYR A 42 13.14 -1.02 13.88
N ASN A 43 14.21 -0.53 13.26
CA ASN A 43 15.53 -1.05 13.57
C ASN A 43 16.05 -0.36 14.82
N GLY A 44 17.28 -0.67 15.20
CA GLY A 44 17.84 -0.14 16.44
C GLY A 44 18.10 1.35 16.42
N TYR A 45 17.96 1.99 15.29
CA TYR A 45 18.17 3.42 15.17
C TYR A 45 16.87 4.18 15.04
N GLY A 46 15.75 3.51 15.23
CA GLY A 46 14.46 4.18 15.15
C GLY A 46 13.94 4.36 13.75
N LYS A 47 14.52 3.69 12.78
CA LYS A 47 14.04 3.79 11.41
C LYS A 47 13.23 2.55 11.05
N PRO A 48 12.13 2.74 10.34
CA PRO A 48 11.31 1.58 9.98
C PRO A 48 12.02 0.68 9.00
N LYS A 49 11.77 -0.61 9.14
CA LYS A 49 12.33 -1.60 8.24
C LYS A 49 11.43 -1.85 7.05
N SER A 50 10.15 -1.58 7.20
CA SER A 50 9.21 -1.79 6.11
C SER A 50 8.02 -0.89 6.34
N TYR A 51 7.19 -0.80 5.31
CA TYR A 51 5.97 -0.02 5.38
C TYR A 51 4.82 -0.86 4.88
N GLU A 52 3.63 -0.56 5.38
CA GLU A 52 2.42 -1.15 4.86
C GLU A 52 1.63 -0.05 4.19
N ILE A 53 1.30 -0.24 2.93
CA ILE A 53 0.53 0.74 2.17
C ILE A 53 -0.89 0.24 2.09
N ILE A 54 -1.83 1.07 2.52
CA ILE A 54 -3.23 0.69 2.58
C ILE A 54 -3.98 1.40 1.48
N PHE A 55 -4.69 0.62 0.67
CA PHE A 55 -5.50 1.15 -0.41
C PHE A 55 -6.95 0.80 -0.20
N GLU A 56 -7.83 1.59 -0.79
CA GLU A 56 -9.25 1.28 -0.77
C GLU A 56 -9.83 1.56 -2.15
N ARG A 57 -10.92 0.91 -2.45
CA ARG A 57 -11.68 1.26 -3.63
C ARG A 57 -13.12 0.81 -3.43
N PRO A 58 -14.07 1.49 -4.09
CA PRO A 58 -15.47 1.12 -3.90
C PRO A 58 -15.77 -0.24 -4.52
N VAL A 59 -16.64 -0.97 -3.86
CA VAL A 59 -17.10 -2.25 -4.36
C VAL A 59 -18.39 -2.01 -5.09
N LEU A 60 -18.44 -2.43 -6.35
CA LEU A 60 -19.65 -2.26 -7.13
C LEU A 60 -20.72 -3.19 -6.61
N GLU A 61 -21.91 -2.62 -6.47
CA GLU A 61 -22.98 -3.39 -5.96
C GLU A 61 -23.30 -4.54 -6.89
N GLY A 62 -23.54 -5.71 -6.34
CA GLY A 62 -23.88 -6.85 -7.17
C GLY A 62 -22.67 -7.60 -7.69
N LYS A 63 -21.46 -7.14 -7.37
CA LYS A 63 -20.28 -7.82 -7.86
C LYS A 63 -19.40 -8.31 -6.76
N SER A 64 -19.63 -7.83 -5.60
CA SER A 64 -18.68 -8.13 -4.56
C SER A 64 -18.62 -9.55 -4.20
N GLU A 65 -19.53 -10.22 -4.56
CA GLU A 65 -19.47 -11.35 -4.23
C GLU A 65 -18.99 -12.14 -4.96
N VAL A 66 -18.72 -12.20 -5.41
CA VAL A 66 -18.13 -13.00 -6.08
C VAL A 66 -17.62 -13.72 -5.67
#